data_5e1c2064fc9c8effd429807541076b37
#
_entry.id   5e1c2064fc9c8effd429807541076b37
#
_cell.length_a   1.000
_cell.length_b   1.000
_cell.length_c   1.000
_cell.angle_alpha   90.00
_cell.angle_beta   90.00
_cell.angle_gamma   90.00
#
_symmetry.space_group_name_H-M   'P 1'
#
loop_
_entity.id
_entity.type
_entity.pdbx_description
1 polymer ?
#
loop_
_entity_poly.entity_id
_entity_poly.type
_entity_poly.pdbx_seq_one_letter_code
_entity_poly.pdbx_strand_id
1 'polypeptide(L)'
;MLRCVVGLTAGFALNAAIAVAANPDALVSDTVREVQQVMRQDPALQAGDKQKTLELVEQKILPHFDFERMTVLAVGKDWERATPQQRQELVNAFRSLLVRTYSGALAAYKDHKVDVKPTKGGDADHVVVRSQVTAPGAQPVLMDYRMIRTSTGWKVQDVAVEGVSLVTTYRTTFKAEIDRSGFDGLIKLIASKSAEPARTSSAPAS
;
A
#
# COMPACT_ATOMS: atom_id res chain seq x y z
N MET A 1 36.37 4.36 65.00
CA MET A 1 35.14 4.82 64.29
C MET A 1 35.43 4.78 62.81
N LEU A 2 34.97 3.71 62.13
CA LEU A 2 35.25 3.47 60.71
C LEU A 2 33.94 3.60 59.98
N ARG A 3 33.76 4.62 59.08
CA ARG A 3 32.59 4.83 58.27
C ARG A 3 32.82 4.19 56.92
N CYS A 4 32.11 3.08 56.68
CA CYS A 4 31.96 2.49 55.33
C CYS A 4 31.00 3.35 54.49
N VAL A 5 31.49 3.86 53.38
CA VAL A 5 30.68 4.49 52.33
C VAL A 5 30.39 3.40 51.30
N VAL A 6 29.13 2.98 51.21
CA VAL A 6 28.64 2.06 50.18
C VAL A 6 28.29 2.91 48.99
N GLY A 7 29.06 2.81 47.91
CA GLY A 7 28.75 3.44 46.61
C GLY A 7 27.75 2.60 45.86
N LEU A 8 26.56 3.15 45.65
CA LEU A 8 25.47 2.56 44.85
C LEU A 8 25.71 2.94 43.37
N THR A 9 26.30 2.04 42.60
CA THR A 9 26.40 2.21 41.13
C THR A 9 25.07 1.78 40.48
N ALA A 10 24.26 2.77 40.07
CA ALA A 10 23.11 2.55 39.26
C ALA A 10 23.55 2.17 37.82
N GLY A 11 23.44 0.88 37.50
CA GLY A 11 23.66 0.39 36.15
C GLY A 11 22.48 0.80 35.26
N PHE A 12 22.71 1.73 34.34
CA PHE A 12 21.76 2.07 33.26
C PHE A 12 21.79 0.93 32.24
N ALA A 13 20.83 0.01 32.32
CA ALA A 13 20.60 -0.97 31.25
C ALA A 13 20.04 -0.25 30.03
N LEU A 14 20.89 -0.02 29.05
CA LEU A 14 20.51 0.49 27.72
C LEU A 14 19.71 -0.64 27.03
N ASN A 15 18.39 -0.59 27.11
CA ASN A 15 17.50 -1.47 26.38
C ASN A 15 17.56 -1.06 24.90
N ALA A 16 18.51 -1.62 24.15
CA ALA A 16 18.52 -1.56 22.71
C ALA A 16 17.32 -2.38 22.20
N ALA A 17 16.20 -1.71 21.97
CA ALA A 17 15.11 -2.29 21.22
C ALA A 17 15.66 -2.58 19.80
N ILE A 18 16.04 -3.85 19.57
CA ILE A 18 16.31 -4.36 18.25
C ILE A 18 14.97 -4.25 17.51
N ALA A 19 14.80 -3.20 16.71
CA ALA A 19 13.73 -3.13 15.75
C ALA A 19 13.93 -4.32 14.81
N VAL A 20 13.20 -5.41 15.07
CA VAL A 20 13.12 -6.53 14.15
C VAL A 20 12.60 -5.94 12.86
N ALA A 21 13.47 -5.88 11.85
CA ALA A 21 13.05 -5.49 10.50
C ALA A 21 11.93 -6.45 10.13
N ALA A 22 10.68 -5.97 10.15
CA ALA A 22 9.52 -6.81 9.94
C ALA A 22 9.72 -7.58 8.63
N ASN A 23 9.53 -8.90 8.69
CA ASN A 23 9.57 -9.75 7.51
C ASN A 23 8.48 -9.26 6.54
N PRO A 24 8.79 -8.97 5.27
CA PRO A 24 7.80 -8.43 4.33
C PRO A 24 6.61 -9.38 4.12
N ASP A 25 6.82 -10.71 4.16
CA ASP A 25 5.74 -11.69 4.08
C ASP A 25 4.81 -11.60 5.30
N ALA A 26 5.39 -11.42 6.49
CA ALA A 26 4.63 -11.23 7.72
C ALA A 26 3.83 -9.94 7.67
N LEU A 27 4.40 -8.84 7.16
CA LEU A 27 3.69 -7.57 7.01
C LEU A 27 2.43 -7.74 6.16
N VAL A 28 2.54 -8.40 5.01
CA VAL A 28 1.39 -8.63 4.11
C VAL A 28 0.37 -9.55 4.78
N SER A 29 0.82 -10.70 5.33
CA SER A 29 -0.09 -11.68 5.94
C SER A 29 -0.82 -11.15 7.17
N ASP A 30 -0.12 -10.37 8.01
CA ASP A 30 -0.70 -9.79 9.22
C ASP A 30 -1.70 -8.68 8.87
N THR A 31 -1.36 -7.80 7.90
CA THR A 31 -2.28 -6.78 7.41
C THR A 31 -3.56 -7.40 6.85
N VAL A 32 -3.45 -8.43 6.02
CA VAL A 32 -4.61 -9.14 5.46
C VAL A 32 -5.46 -9.73 6.58
N ARG A 33 -4.84 -10.44 7.54
CA ARG A 33 -5.55 -11.07 8.65
C ARG A 33 -6.28 -10.04 9.52
N GLU A 34 -5.62 -8.93 9.85
CA GLU A 34 -6.20 -7.85 10.64
C GLU A 34 -7.40 -7.20 9.93
N VAL A 35 -7.25 -6.86 8.66
CA VAL A 35 -8.32 -6.28 7.85
C VAL A 35 -9.53 -7.23 7.78
N GLN A 36 -9.31 -8.50 7.48
CA GLN A 36 -10.38 -9.49 7.43
C GLN A 36 -11.06 -9.70 8.79
N GLN A 37 -10.31 -9.65 9.88
CA GLN A 37 -10.87 -9.73 11.22
C GLN A 37 -11.78 -8.55 11.53
N VAL A 38 -11.36 -7.33 11.26
CA VAL A 38 -12.18 -6.12 11.44
C VAL A 38 -13.44 -6.19 10.58
N MET A 39 -13.32 -6.59 9.31
CA MET A 39 -14.46 -6.71 8.41
C MET A 39 -15.50 -7.74 8.88
N ARG A 40 -15.06 -8.85 9.50
CA ARG A 40 -15.98 -9.85 10.07
C ARG A 40 -16.63 -9.44 11.38
N GLN A 41 -16.02 -8.49 12.11
CA GLN A 41 -16.51 -8.05 13.42
C GLN A 41 -17.42 -6.82 13.36
N ASP A 42 -17.31 -6.00 12.31
CA ASP A 42 -18.09 -4.77 12.16
C ASP A 42 -19.32 -5.01 11.25
N PRO A 43 -20.56 -4.94 11.77
CA PRO A 43 -21.77 -5.15 10.99
C PRO A 43 -21.94 -4.16 9.83
N ALA A 44 -21.45 -2.92 9.97
CA ALA A 44 -21.52 -1.92 8.90
C ALA A 44 -20.60 -2.29 7.74
N LEU A 45 -19.39 -2.78 8.02
CA LEU A 45 -18.48 -3.30 7.00
C LEU A 45 -19.05 -4.54 6.31
N GLN A 46 -19.71 -5.43 7.06
CA GLN A 46 -20.41 -6.60 6.50
C GLN A 46 -21.56 -6.18 5.55
N ALA A 47 -22.27 -5.12 5.90
CA ALA A 47 -23.32 -4.52 5.07
C ALA A 47 -22.79 -3.72 3.87
N GLY A 48 -21.47 -3.56 3.74
CA GLY A 48 -20.83 -2.84 2.62
C GLY A 48 -20.83 -1.32 2.79
N ASP A 49 -20.81 -0.81 4.01
CA ASP A 49 -20.67 0.63 4.28
C ASP A 49 -19.39 1.17 3.67
N LYS A 50 -19.52 2.07 2.71
CA LYS A 50 -18.40 2.63 1.95
C LYS A 50 -17.51 3.52 2.80
N GLN A 51 -18.10 4.30 3.71
CA GLN A 51 -17.34 5.21 4.57
C GLN A 51 -16.48 4.42 5.55
N LYS A 52 -17.06 3.42 6.20
CA LYS A 52 -16.34 2.50 7.08
C LYS A 52 -15.24 1.73 6.35
N THR A 53 -15.51 1.32 5.10
CA THR A 53 -14.49 0.66 4.27
C THR A 53 -13.32 1.59 3.99
N LEU A 54 -13.57 2.87 3.67
CA LEU A 54 -12.51 3.86 3.47
C LEU A 54 -11.70 4.10 4.74
N GLU A 55 -12.36 4.25 5.89
CA GLU A 55 -11.70 4.40 7.19
C GLU A 55 -10.79 3.20 7.51
N LEU A 56 -11.26 1.97 7.26
CA LEU A 56 -10.46 0.76 7.42
C LEU A 56 -9.22 0.76 6.51
N VAL A 57 -9.40 1.10 5.23
CA VAL A 57 -8.30 1.22 4.27
C VAL A 57 -7.28 2.26 4.76
N GLU A 58 -7.72 3.44 5.15
CA GLU A 58 -6.85 4.51 5.62
C GLU A 58 -6.06 4.13 6.87
N GLN A 59 -6.69 3.45 7.81
CA GLN A 59 -6.05 3.09 9.08
C GLN A 59 -5.15 1.85 8.99
N LYS A 60 -5.51 0.86 8.20
CA LYS A 60 -4.87 -0.46 8.22
C LYS A 60 -4.05 -0.79 6.97
N ILE A 61 -4.35 -0.20 5.84
CA ILE A 61 -3.70 -0.53 4.56
C ILE A 61 -2.74 0.56 4.13
N LEU A 62 -3.20 1.82 4.03
CA LEU A 62 -2.40 2.90 3.47
C LEU A 62 -1.09 3.19 4.21
N PRO A 63 -0.95 2.99 5.53
CA PRO A 63 0.33 3.18 6.21
C PRO A 63 1.46 2.27 5.70
N HIS A 64 1.11 1.18 5.03
CA HIS A 64 2.08 0.23 4.46
C HIS A 64 2.50 0.55 3.03
N PHE A 65 1.96 1.63 2.43
CA PHE A 65 2.24 2.03 1.05
C PHE A 65 3.15 3.26 0.99
N ASP A 66 4.02 3.29 -0.02
CA ASP A 66 4.87 4.44 -0.37
C ASP A 66 4.27 5.15 -1.59
N PHE A 67 3.33 6.06 -1.35
CA PHE A 67 2.64 6.75 -2.44
C PHE A 67 3.55 7.68 -3.24
N GLU A 68 4.63 8.19 -2.66
CA GLU A 68 5.60 8.99 -3.40
C GLU A 68 6.28 8.13 -4.46
N ARG A 69 6.82 6.96 -4.07
CA ARG A 69 7.44 6.03 -5.01
C ARG A 69 6.46 5.50 -6.05
N MET A 70 5.24 5.19 -5.64
CA MET A 70 4.17 4.80 -6.57
C MET A 70 3.93 5.87 -7.63
N THR A 71 3.89 7.15 -7.22
CA THR A 71 3.70 8.28 -8.14
C THR A 71 4.91 8.45 -9.06
N VAL A 72 6.13 8.36 -8.54
CA VAL A 72 7.38 8.35 -9.33
C VAL A 72 7.32 7.27 -10.41
N LEU A 73 6.91 6.06 -10.05
CA LEU A 73 6.78 4.94 -11.01
C LEU A 73 5.71 5.20 -12.08
N ALA A 74 4.60 5.83 -11.72
CA ALA A 74 3.51 6.15 -12.65
C ALA A 74 3.85 7.31 -13.59
N VAL A 75 4.48 8.37 -13.08
CA VAL A 75 4.90 9.56 -13.86
C VAL A 75 6.14 9.24 -14.70
N GLY A 76 7.03 8.39 -14.19
CA GLY A 76 8.25 8.00 -14.87
C GLY A 76 9.28 9.13 -14.96
N LYS A 77 9.97 9.23 -16.11
CA LYS A 77 11.07 10.17 -16.31
C LYS A 77 10.67 11.65 -16.18
N ASP A 78 9.41 11.97 -16.41
CA ASP A 78 8.92 13.35 -16.31
C ASP A 78 8.89 13.85 -14.85
N TRP A 79 8.96 12.96 -13.85
CA TRP A 79 8.99 13.32 -12.44
C TRP A 79 10.04 14.37 -12.08
N GLU A 80 11.23 14.28 -12.69
CA GLU A 80 12.33 15.21 -12.44
C GLU A 80 12.02 16.65 -12.85
N ARG A 81 11.08 16.84 -13.78
CA ARG A 81 10.64 18.14 -14.31
C ARG A 81 9.57 18.81 -13.45
N ALA A 82 8.91 18.04 -12.57
CA ALA A 82 7.86 18.57 -11.70
C ALA A 82 8.45 19.41 -10.57
N THR A 83 7.82 20.54 -10.26
CA THR A 83 8.17 21.35 -9.09
C THR A 83 7.87 20.60 -7.80
N PRO A 84 8.47 20.96 -6.66
CA PRO A 84 8.16 20.33 -5.37
C PRO A 84 6.67 20.38 -5.02
N GLN A 85 5.99 21.49 -5.34
CA GLN A 85 4.55 21.63 -5.13
C GLN A 85 3.76 20.65 -6.01
N GLN A 86 4.06 20.58 -7.31
CA GLN A 86 3.41 19.66 -8.25
C GLN A 86 3.64 18.20 -7.85
N ARG A 87 4.84 17.84 -7.37
CA ARG A 87 5.12 16.49 -6.84
C ARG A 87 4.19 16.15 -5.68
N GLN A 88 4.04 17.04 -4.70
CA GLN A 88 3.15 16.82 -3.57
C GLN A 88 1.68 16.70 -3.99
N GLU A 89 1.22 17.56 -4.89
CA GLU A 89 -0.14 17.52 -5.43
C GLU A 89 -0.41 16.22 -6.22
N LEU A 90 0.56 15.78 -7.04
CA LEU A 90 0.47 14.50 -7.76
C LEU A 90 0.39 13.31 -6.83
N VAL A 91 1.20 13.26 -5.78
CA VAL A 91 1.17 12.19 -4.77
C VAL A 91 -0.21 12.13 -4.10
N ASN A 92 -0.74 13.27 -3.66
CA ASN A 92 -2.04 13.35 -3.01
C ASN A 92 -3.18 12.95 -3.96
N ALA A 93 -3.15 13.45 -5.19
CA ALA A 93 -4.16 13.15 -6.19
C ALA A 93 -4.14 11.66 -6.57
N PHE A 94 -2.95 11.09 -6.82
CA PHE A 94 -2.82 9.69 -7.21
C PHE A 94 -3.18 8.73 -6.06
N ARG A 95 -2.80 9.05 -4.81
CA ARG A 95 -3.28 8.33 -3.62
C ARG A 95 -4.81 8.29 -3.60
N SER A 96 -5.46 9.44 -3.76
CA SER A 96 -6.93 9.53 -3.76
C SER A 96 -7.55 8.72 -4.89
N LEU A 97 -6.99 8.77 -6.10
CA LEU A 97 -7.44 7.97 -7.23
C LEU A 97 -7.37 6.48 -6.94
N LEU A 98 -6.24 5.98 -6.45
CA LEU A 98 -6.04 4.56 -6.15
C LEU A 98 -7.00 4.10 -5.05
N VAL A 99 -7.12 4.85 -3.95
CA VAL A 99 -8.02 4.53 -2.85
C VAL A 99 -9.45 4.42 -3.35
N ARG A 100 -9.95 5.40 -4.10
CA ARG A 100 -11.33 5.37 -4.62
C ARG A 100 -11.57 4.27 -5.64
N THR A 101 -10.58 3.99 -6.48
CA THR A 101 -10.70 2.96 -7.51
C THR A 101 -10.75 1.55 -6.90
N TYR A 102 -9.92 1.30 -5.88
CA TYR A 102 -9.69 -0.07 -5.41
C TYR A 102 -10.27 -0.40 -4.04
N SER A 103 -10.68 0.59 -3.21
CA SER A 103 -11.27 0.31 -1.89
C SER A 103 -12.55 -0.52 -1.97
N GLY A 104 -13.36 -0.33 -3.00
CA GLY A 104 -14.59 -1.12 -3.20
C GLY A 104 -14.32 -2.61 -3.41
N ALA A 105 -13.17 -2.97 -4.01
CA ALA A 105 -12.78 -4.36 -4.20
C ALA A 105 -12.52 -5.08 -2.86
N LEU A 106 -12.09 -4.34 -1.83
CA LEU A 106 -11.82 -4.92 -0.51
C LEU A 106 -13.05 -5.63 0.07
N ALA A 107 -14.23 -5.05 -0.10
CA ALA A 107 -15.48 -5.65 0.39
C ALA A 107 -15.77 -7.03 -0.25
N ALA A 108 -15.35 -7.22 -1.51
CA ALA A 108 -15.50 -8.50 -2.20
C ALA A 108 -14.55 -9.59 -1.64
N TYR A 109 -13.41 -9.19 -1.09
CA TYR A 109 -12.38 -10.12 -0.61
C TYR A 109 -12.50 -10.50 0.87
N LYS A 110 -13.52 -10.03 1.58
CA LYS A 110 -13.69 -10.26 3.04
C LYS A 110 -13.68 -11.74 3.44
N ASP A 111 -14.25 -12.61 2.62
CA ASP A 111 -14.40 -14.05 2.88
C ASP A 111 -13.45 -14.90 2.02
N HIS A 112 -12.55 -14.27 1.27
CA HIS A 112 -11.59 -14.99 0.43
C HIS A 112 -10.42 -15.49 1.28
N LYS A 113 -9.93 -16.68 0.94
CA LYS A 113 -8.68 -17.18 1.50
C LYS A 113 -7.51 -16.48 0.80
N VAL A 114 -6.65 -15.83 1.57
CA VAL A 114 -5.40 -15.24 1.07
C VAL A 114 -4.23 -16.05 1.60
N ASP A 115 -3.47 -16.65 0.68
CA ASP A 115 -2.31 -17.47 0.98
C ASP A 115 -1.04 -16.73 0.54
N VAL A 116 -0.32 -16.16 1.51
CA VAL A 116 0.95 -15.46 1.28
C VAL A 116 2.06 -16.50 1.17
N LYS A 117 2.77 -16.47 0.04
CA LYS A 117 3.86 -17.40 -0.24
C LYS A 117 5.18 -16.88 0.33
N PRO A 118 6.06 -17.75 0.84
CA PRO A 118 7.39 -17.33 1.28
C PRO A 118 8.14 -16.62 0.16
N THR A 119 8.66 -15.42 0.44
CA THR A 119 9.46 -14.65 -0.53
C THR A 119 10.74 -15.42 -0.86
N LYS A 120 10.98 -15.61 -2.15
CA LYS A 120 12.19 -16.25 -2.68
C LYS A 120 12.95 -15.25 -3.55
N GLY A 121 14.18 -14.94 -3.18
CA GLY A 121 15.02 -13.98 -3.91
C GLY A 121 14.63 -12.52 -3.58
N GLY A 122 15.25 -11.60 -4.28
CA GLY A 122 15.23 -10.17 -4.02
C GLY A 122 16.61 -9.70 -3.55
N ASP A 123 16.82 -8.41 -3.52
CA ASP A 123 18.00 -7.80 -2.89
C ASP A 123 17.67 -7.35 -1.46
N ALA A 124 18.64 -6.72 -0.79
CA ALA A 124 18.50 -6.30 0.60
C ALA A 124 17.35 -5.28 0.80
N ASP A 125 17.01 -4.54 -0.26
CA ASP A 125 16.10 -3.39 -0.19
C ASP A 125 14.84 -3.55 -1.05
N HIS A 126 14.78 -4.54 -1.95
CA HIS A 126 13.65 -4.78 -2.84
C HIS A 126 13.24 -6.24 -2.85
N VAL A 127 11.97 -6.51 -2.57
CA VAL A 127 11.40 -7.85 -2.61
C VAL A 127 10.04 -7.85 -3.29
N VAL A 128 9.64 -9.01 -3.77
CA VAL A 128 8.28 -9.26 -4.26
C VAL A 128 7.63 -10.29 -3.35
N VAL A 129 6.69 -9.87 -2.54
CA VAL A 129 5.81 -10.77 -1.77
C VAL A 129 4.68 -11.21 -2.69
N ARG A 130 4.45 -12.52 -2.77
CA ARG A 130 3.38 -13.09 -3.58
C ARG A 130 2.28 -13.63 -2.71
N SER A 131 1.04 -13.42 -3.14
CA SER A 131 -0.10 -14.08 -2.54
C SER A 131 -1.04 -14.64 -3.60
N GLN A 132 -1.85 -15.60 -3.18
CA GLN A 132 -2.92 -16.19 -3.95
C GLN A 132 -4.22 -15.98 -3.20
N VAL A 133 -5.17 -15.32 -3.86
CA VAL A 133 -6.51 -15.07 -3.34
C VAL A 133 -7.45 -16.08 -3.95
N THR A 134 -8.19 -16.82 -3.12
CA THR A 134 -9.08 -17.90 -3.56
C THR A 134 -10.47 -17.69 -2.98
N ALA A 135 -11.50 -17.79 -3.83
CA ALA A 135 -12.90 -17.84 -3.44
C ALA A 135 -13.54 -19.17 -3.89
N PRO A 136 -14.58 -19.65 -3.20
CA PRO A 136 -15.32 -20.83 -3.64
C PRO A 136 -15.90 -20.64 -5.05
N GLY A 137 -15.58 -21.59 -5.95
CA GLY A 137 -16.12 -21.58 -7.32
C GLY A 137 -15.47 -20.57 -8.28
N ALA A 138 -14.43 -19.83 -7.86
CA ALA A 138 -13.71 -18.90 -8.70
C ALA A 138 -12.27 -19.36 -8.96
N GLN A 139 -11.68 -18.89 -10.05
CA GLN A 139 -10.26 -19.09 -10.31
C GLN A 139 -9.43 -18.32 -9.27
N PRO A 140 -8.32 -18.89 -8.77
CA PRO A 140 -7.41 -18.18 -7.89
C PRO A 140 -6.83 -16.95 -8.59
N VAL A 141 -6.74 -15.83 -7.86
CA VAL A 141 -6.14 -14.58 -8.34
C VAL A 141 -4.75 -14.43 -7.72
N LEU A 142 -3.74 -14.20 -8.55
CA LEU A 142 -2.37 -13.96 -8.10
C LEU A 142 -2.16 -12.47 -7.86
N MET A 143 -1.56 -12.15 -6.70
CA MET A 143 -1.19 -10.79 -6.34
C MET A 143 0.28 -10.72 -5.96
N ASP A 144 1.01 -9.81 -6.60
CA ASP A 144 2.41 -9.51 -6.30
C ASP A 144 2.50 -8.12 -5.66
N TYR A 145 3.09 -8.05 -4.47
CA TYR A 145 3.39 -6.82 -3.76
C TYR A 145 4.87 -6.51 -3.93
N ARG A 146 5.20 -5.51 -4.76
CA ARG A 146 6.57 -5.03 -4.89
C ARG A 146 6.87 -4.10 -3.73
N MET A 147 7.80 -4.49 -2.88
CA MET A 147 8.10 -3.79 -1.64
C MET A 147 9.53 -3.26 -1.64
N ILE A 148 9.70 -2.15 -0.94
CA ILE A 148 10.99 -1.52 -0.71
C ILE A 148 11.23 -1.36 0.78
N ARG A 149 12.49 -1.54 1.18
CA ARG A 149 12.93 -1.24 2.55
C ARG A 149 13.13 0.26 2.70
N THR A 150 12.57 0.82 3.76
CA THR A 150 12.74 2.22 4.17
C THR A 150 13.32 2.28 5.59
N SER A 151 13.65 3.47 6.07
CA SER A 151 14.07 3.68 7.46
C SER A 151 13.00 3.28 8.50
N THR A 152 11.73 3.23 8.09
CA THR A 152 10.59 2.86 8.94
C THR A 152 10.08 1.44 8.71
N GLY A 153 10.80 0.62 7.93
CA GLY A 153 10.43 -0.75 7.58
C GLY A 153 10.05 -0.91 6.12
N TRP A 154 9.41 -2.03 5.80
CA TRP A 154 8.98 -2.34 4.43
C TRP A 154 7.75 -1.54 4.02
N LYS A 155 7.75 -1.04 2.77
CA LYS A 155 6.62 -0.35 2.16
C LYS A 155 6.31 -0.93 0.78
N VAL A 156 5.04 -0.99 0.44
CA VAL A 156 4.58 -1.40 -0.90
C VAL A 156 4.72 -0.21 -1.84
N GLN A 157 5.43 -0.38 -2.94
CA GLN A 157 5.58 0.63 -4.00
C GLN A 157 4.82 0.29 -5.28
N ASP A 158 4.30 -0.93 -5.41
CA ASP A 158 3.42 -1.35 -6.50
C ASP A 158 2.70 -2.65 -6.12
N VAL A 159 1.51 -2.83 -6.66
CA VAL A 159 0.75 -4.08 -6.60
C VAL A 159 0.47 -4.53 -8.03
N ALA A 160 0.76 -5.78 -8.35
CA ALA A 160 0.34 -6.38 -9.60
C ALA A 160 -0.73 -7.44 -9.34
N VAL A 161 -1.78 -7.44 -10.14
CA VAL A 161 -2.85 -8.44 -10.15
C VAL A 161 -2.76 -9.20 -11.46
N GLU A 162 -2.61 -10.52 -11.39
CA GLU A 162 -2.38 -11.37 -12.57
C GLU A 162 -1.24 -10.85 -13.47
N GLY A 163 -0.14 -10.36 -12.83
CA GLY A 163 1.01 -9.81 -13.52
C GLY A 163 0.85 -8.37 -14.04
N VAL A 164 -0.33 -7.79 -13.97
CA VAL A 164 -0.61 -6.41 -14.40
C VAL A 164 -0.40 -5.45 -13.24
N SER A 165 0.64 -4.61 -13.33
CA SER A 165 0.95 -3.58 -12.32
C SER A 165 -0.12 -2.50 -12.28
N LEU A 166 -0.67 -2.24 -11.10
CA LEU A 166 -1.66 -1.16 -10.91
C LEU A 166 -1.05 0.22 -11.19
N VAL A 167 0.21 0.42 -10.83
CA VAL A 167 0.89 1.70 -10.98
C VAL A 167 1.28 1.97 -12.44
N THR A 168 1.90 0.99 -13.10
CA THR A 168 2.39 1.20 -14.47
C THR A 168 1.27 1.29 -15.50
N THR A 169 0.07 0.78 -15.18
CA THR A 169 -1.14 0.94 -16.00
C THR A 169 -1.46 2.42 -16.27
N TYR A 170 -1.15 3.31 -15.33
CA TYR A 170 -1.37 4.75 -15.49
C TYR A 170 -0.30 5.46 -16.32
N ARG A 171 0.87 4.84 -16.54
CA ARG A 171 2.04 5.51 -17.14
C ARG A 171 1.76 6.12 -18.50
N THR A 172 1.13 5.38 -19.38
CA THR A 172 0.81 5.87 -20.74
C THR A 172 -0.14 7.05 -20.70
N THR A 173 -1.20 6.96 -19.87
CA THR A 173 -2.17 8.05 -19.73
C THR A 173 -1.55 9.28 -19.10
N PHE A 174 -0.72 9.11 -18.06
CA PHE A 174 -0.05 10.22 -17.38
C PHE A 174 0.95 10.92 -18.31
N LYS A 175 1.75 10.14 -19.05
CA LYS A 175 2.67 10.68 -20.05
C LYS A 175 1.94 11.50 -21.11
N ALA A 176 0.89 10.96 -21.70
CA ALA A 176 0.12 11.66 -22.72
C ALA A 176 -0.49 12.97 -22.18
N GLU A 177 -0.96 12.98 -20.94
CA GLU A 177 -1.52 14.18 -20.34
C GLU A 177 -0.46 15.22 -19.99
N ILE A 178 0.71 14.80 -19.49
CA ILE A 178 1.84 15.72 -19.26
C ILE A 178 2.29 16.37 -20.57
N ASP A 179 2.38 15.60 -21.65
CA ASP A 179 2.78 16.13 -22.97
C ASP A 179 1.74 17.11 -23.53
N ARG A 180 0.46 16.89 -23.23
CA ARG A 180 -0.65 17.73 -23.73
C ARG A 180 -0.88 19.00 -22.92
N SER A 181 -0.87 18.89 -21.59
CA SER A 181 -1.38 19.92 -20.67
C SER A 181 -0.48 20.20 -19.48
N GLY A 182 0.72 19.61 -19.45
CA GLY A 182 1.66 19.74 -18.34
C GLY A 182 1.20 19.04 -17.07
N PHE A 183 1.93 19.28 -15.98
CA PHE A 183 1.64 18.66 -14.67
C PHE A 183 0.33 19.13 -14.07
N ASP A 184 -0.01 20.41 -14.22
CA ASP A 184 -1.27 20.97 -13.71
C ASP A 184 -2.48 20.34 -14.41
N GLY A 185 -2.34 20.04 -15.71
CA GLY A 185 -3.33 19.28 -16.47
C GLY A 185 -3.49 17.86 -15.94
N LEU A 186 -2.39 17.18 -15.68
CA LEU A 186 -2.40 15.84 -15.10
C LEU A 186 -3.05 15.84 -13.70
N ILE A 187 -2.71 16.78 -12.83
CA ILE A 187 -3.31 16.91 -11.49
C ILE A 187 -4.82 17.08 -11.61
N LYS A 188 -5.29 17.97 -12.48
CA LYS A 188 -6.73 18.17 -12.73
C LYS A 188 -7.42 16.91 -13.26
N LEU A 189 -6.77 16.20 -14.21
CA LEU A 189 -7.29 14.94 -14.75
C LEU A 189 -7.45 13.89 -13.64
N ILE A 190 -6.44 13.71 -12.79
CA ILE A 190 -6.50 12.73 -11.69
C ILE A 190 -7.59 13.13 -10.69
N ALA A 191 -7.69 14.41 -10.34
CA ALA A 191 -8.71 14.91 -9.42
C ALA A 191 -10.12 14.69 -9.97
N SER A 192 -10.36 14.94 -11.27
CA SER A 192 -11.67 14.69 -11.89
C SER A 192 -12.04 13.20 -11.87
N LYS A 193 -11.11 12.31 -12.19
CA LYS A 193 -11.33 10.86 -12.09
C LYS A 193 -11.60 10.39 -10.66
N SER A 194 -10.99 11.04 -9.68
CA SER A 194 -11.24 10.76 -8.27
C SER A 194 -12.61 11.29 -7.80
N ALA A 195 -13.21 12.25 -8.49
CA ALA A 195 -14.56 12.77 -8.17
C ALA A 195 -15.68 11.91 -8.78
N GLU A 196 -15.41 11.16 -9.85
CA GLU A 196 -16.39 10.25 -10.44
C GLU A 196 -16.75 9.12 -9.48
N PRO A 197 -18.03 8.67 -9.43
CA PRO A 197 -18.40 7.49 -8.64
C PRO A 197 -17.57 6.29 -9.11
N ALA A 198 -17.03 5.53 -8.15
CA ALA A 198 -16.23 4.33 -8.44
C ALA A 198 -17.00 3.43 -9.41
N ARG A 199 -16.50 3.34 -10.65
CA ARG A 199 -16.96 2.29 -11.56
C ARG A 199 -16.54 0.98 -10.91
N THR A 200 -17.47 0.05 -10.79
CA THR A 200 -17.16 -1.33 -10.43
C THR A 200 -16.18 -1.85 -11.48
N SER A 201 -14.88 -1.69 -11.19
CA SER A 201 -13.84 -2.32 -11.99
C SER A 201 -13.95 -3.81 -11.68
N SER A 202 -14.72 -4.54 -12.51
CA SER A 202 -14.47 -5.96 -12.67
C SER A 202 -12.98 -6.12 -12.98
N ALA A 203 -12.29 -6.96 -12.22
CA ALA A 203 -10.96 -7.43 -12.59
C ALA A 203 -10.96 -7.75 -14.09
N PRO A 204 -9.85 -7.52 -14.82
CA PRO A 204 -9.80 -7.83 -16.23
C PRO A 204 -10.24 -9.29 -16.40
N ALA A 205 -11.38 -9.47 -17.06
CA ALA A 205 -11.81 -10.78 -17.49
C ALA A 205 -10.79 -11.25 -18.52
N SER A 206 -10.26 -12.43 -18.27
CA SER A 206 -9.37 -13.23 -19.12
C SER A 206 -9.78 -13.26 -20.59
#